data_9987af2d44646d786b4c10c31422ab10
#
_entry.id   9987af2d44646d786b4c10c31422ab10
#
_cell.length_a   1.000
_cell.length_b   1.000
_cell.length_c   1.000
_cell.angle_alpha   90.00
_cell.angle_beta   90.00
_cell.angle_gamma   90.00
#
_symmetry.space_group_name_H-M   'P 1'
#
loop_
_entity.id
_entity.type
_entity.pdbx_description
1 polymer ?
#
loop_
_entity_poly.entity_id
_entity_poly.type
_entity_poly.pdbx_seq_one_letter_code
_entity_poly.pdbx_strand_id
1 'polypeptide(L)'
;MVQRLVASGDRGPSNNGSVNMIKDHFPTVFGVVVALTALAAPANAAEKAAHPAGHIPEVPAVATVGNAAEAEAILGAKLLVCNTCHGTDGVPKNASTPIIWGLQENYLLKQLHEFQSGARDNDVMTWMATALTQAELGPAAAYFAKKGWPARTKNAASASPPSGIAVCQICHQQNFVGGLPGPRLAGQSYEYLIEAMSAFAEGKRTNNADMVKIMEAISPAERDAMARYIAGL
;
A
#
# COMPACT_ATOMS: atom_id res chain seq x y z
N MET A 1 64.17 -19.41 -16.13
CA MET A 1 64.89 -18.77 -15.02
C MET A 1 63.83 -18.32 -14.04
N VAL A 2 63.44 -19.17 -13.12
CA VAL A 2 63.94 -19.36 -11.76
C VAL A 2 63.91 -18.03 -10.98
N GLN A 3 62.92 -17.85 -10.08
CA GLN A 3 63.16 -18.03 -8.67
C GLN A 3 61.85 -17.91 -7.83
N ARG A 4 61.65 -18.94 -7.02
CA ARG A 4 60.81 -18.98 -5.81
C ARG A 4 61.38 -18.04 -4.74
N LEU A 5 60.50 -17.48 -3.92
CA LEU A 5 60.84 -17.21 -2.53
C LEU A 5 59.63 -17.48 -1.64
N VAL A 6 59.87 -18.37 -0.69
CA VAL A 6 59.03 -18.80 0.43
C VAL A 6 59.52 -18.04 1.66
N ALA A 7 58.62 -17.56 2.50
CA ALA A 7 58.86 -17.36 3.94
C ALA A 7 57.49 -17.15 4.62
N SER A 8 57.05 -18.07 5.47
CA SER A 8 57.18 -18.11 6.95
C SER A 8 56.26 -17.05 7.59
N GLY A 9 55.13 -17.37 8.19
CA GLY A 9 55.02 -18.16 9.42
C GLY A 9 55.04 -17.19 10.60
N ASP A 10 53.87 -16.86 11.16
CA ASP A 10 53.85 -16.48 12.57
C ASP A 10 52.58 -16.96 13.26
N ARG A 11 52.80 -17.74 14.35
CA ARG A 11 51.82 -18.31 15.24
C ARG A 11 51.92 -17.56 16.56
N GLY A 12 50.75 -17.14 17.09
CA GLY A 12 50.62 -17.04 18.51
C GLY A 12 49.66 -15.97 19.00
N PRO A 13 49.20 -16.01 20.23
CA PRO A 13 49.00 -17.16 21.10
C PRO A 13 47.52 -17.32 21.57
N SER A 14 47.22 -18.53 21.98
CA SER A 14 46.01 -18.93 22.70
C SER A 14 45.94 -18.27 24.08
N ASN A 15 44.82 -17.69 24.43
CA ASN A 15 44.55 -17.25 25.79
C ASN A 15 43.42 -18.09 26.39
N ASN A 16 43.83 -19.11 27.17
CA ASN A 16 43.01 -19.83 28.11
C ASN A 16 42.74 -18.93 29.31
N GLY A 17 41.54 -18.40 29.45
CA GLY A 17 41.09 -17.68 30.65
C GLY A 17 40.11 -18.52 31.42
N SER A 18 40.57 -19.06 32.52
CA SER A 18 39.81 -19.88 33.49
C SER A 18 38.54 -19.21 33.97
N VAL A 19 37.51 -20.02 34.03
CA VAL A 19 36.22 -19.73 34.69
C VAL A 19 36.44 -19.85 36.21
N ASN A 20 36.41 -18.72 36.91
CA ASN A 20 36.33 -18.70 38.38
C ASN A 20 34.84 -18.81 38.80
N MET A 21 34.53 -19.95 39.38
CA MET A 21 33.29 -20.17 40.14
C MET A 21 33.39 -19.35 41.46
N ILE A 22 32.59 -18.36 41.64
CA ILE A 22 32.35 -17.75 42.95
C ILE A 22 31.08 -18.38 43.50
N LYS A 23 31.26 -19.27 44.45
CA LYS A 23 30.26 -19.65 45.46
C LYS A 23 30.23 -18.56 46.47
N ASP A 24 29.10 -17.93 46.69
CA ASP A 24 28.83 -17.29 47.99
C ASP A 24 27.34 -17.07 48.19
N HIS A 25 26.86 -17.72 49.21
CA HIS A 25 26.03 -17.34 50.35
C HIS A 25 24.71 -16.62 50.06
N PHE A 26 23.64 -17.38 50.21
CA PHE A 26 22.31 -16.88 50.54
C PHE A 26 22.22 -16.50 51.99
N PRO A 27 21.79 -15.30 52.36
CA PRO A 27 21.16 -15.07 53.67
C PRO A 27 19.65 -15.19 53.53
N THR A 28 19.13 -16.07 54.36
CA THR A 28 17.72 -16.22 54.68
C THR A 28 17.20 -14.91 55.25
N VAL A 29 16.28 -14.23 54.59
CA VAL A 29 15.55 -13.09 55.15
C VAL A 29 14.05 -13.41 55.18
N PHE A 30 13.55 -13.28 56.36
CA PHE A 30 12.19 -13.45 56.88
C PHE A 30 11.11 -12.91 55.94
N GLY A 31 10.02 -13.69 55.88
CA GLY A 31 8.78 -13.32 55.20
C GLY A 31 8.11 -12.09 55.77
N VAL A 32 7.80 -11.17 54.93
CA VAL A 32 6.73 -10.19 55.11
C VAL A 32 5.66 -10.51 54.08
N VAL A 33 4.58 -11.10 54.54
CA VAL A 33 3.37 -11.25 53.72
C VAL A 33 2.74 -9.88 53.60
N VAL A 34 3.01 -9.20 52.49
CA VAL A 34 2.22 -8.03 52.09
C VAL A 34 1.04 -8.55 51.26
N ALA A 35 -0.13 -8.49 51.84
CA ALA A 35 -1.38 -8.72 51.16
C ALA A 35 -1.52 -7.64 50.08
N LEU A 36 -1.19 -7.96 48.81
CA LEU A 36 -1.57 -7.14 47.67
C LEU A 36 -3.06 -7.31 47.44
N THR A 37 -3.82 -6.33 47.89
CA THR A 37 -5.17 -6.11 47.36
C THR A 37 -5.01 -5.72 45.88
N ALA A 38 -5.39 -6.63 45.02
CA ALA A 38 -5.48 -6.36 43.59
C ALA A 38 -6.60 -5.32 43.36
N LEU A 39 -6.22 -4.05 43.22
CA LEU A 39 -7.10 -3.10 42.57
C LEU A 39 -7.16 -3.50 41.08
N ALA A 40 -8.27 -4.09 40.71
CA ALA A 40 -8.61 -4.28 39.29
C ALA A 40 -8.69 -2.89 38.65
N ALA A 41 -7.70 -2.55 37.84
CA ALA A 41 -7.80 -1.43 36.93
C ALA A 41 -8.93 -1.72 35.91
N PRO A 42 -9.83 -0.76 35.66
CA PRO A 42 -10.81 -0.96 34.60
C PRO A 42 -10.06 -1.12 33.28
N ALA A 43 -10.35 -2.22 32.56
CA ALA A 43 -9.95 -2.38 31.18
C ALA A 43 -10.57 -1.21 30.42
N ASN A 44 -9.76 -0.21 30.08
CA ASN A 44 -10.11 0.74 29.06
C ASN A 44 -10.18 -0.03 27.74
N ALA A 45 -11.35 -0.62 27.45
CA ALA A 45 -11.74 -0.89 26.08
C ALA A 45 -11.64 0.45 25.38
N ALA A 46 -10.67 0.57 24.47
CA ALA A 46 -10.63 1.66 23.52
C ALA A 46 -11.94 1.55 22.72
N GLU A 47 -12.93 2.27 23.20
CA GLU A 47 -14.20 2.49 22.52
C GLU A 47 -13.82 3.21 21.24
N LYS A 48 -13.79 2.44 20.16
CA LYS A 48 -13.70 2.96 18.81
C LYS A 48 -14.86 3.95 18.71
N ALA A 49 -14.55 5.24 18.78
CA ALA A 49 -15.55 6.28 18.71
C ALA A 49 -16.36 6.03 17.45
N ALA A 50 -17.55 5.49 17.62
CA ALA A 50 -18.55 5.44 16.57
C ALA A 50 -18.77 6.91 16.16
N HIS A 51 -18.39 7.25 14.95
CA HIS A 51 -18.79 8.52 14.38
C HIS A 51 -20.31 8.63 14.62
N PRO A 52 -20.83 9.70 15.24
CA PRO A 52 -22.24 9.88 15.34
C PRO A 52 -22.76 9.82 13.91
N ALA A 53 -23.73 8.96 13.66
CA ALA A 53 -24.44 8.94 12.40
C ALA A 53 -25.03 10.35 12.22
N GLY A 54 -24.25 11.19 11.53
CA GLY A 54 -24.70 12.50 11.14
C GLY A 54 -25.98 12.28 10.37
N HIS A 55 -27.03 12.95 10.78
CA HIS A 55 -28.28 13.03 10.04
C HIS A 55 -27.89 13.42 8.61
N ILE A 56 -27.84 12.42 7.72
CA ILE A 56 -27.69 12.64 6.28
C ILE A 56 -28.99 13.35 5.91
N PRO A 57 -28.96 14.65 5.51
CA PRO A 57 -30.18 15.28 5.03
C PRO A 57 -30.68 14.39 3.91
N GLU A 58 -31.96 14.01 4.01
CA GLU A 58 -32.66 13.23 3.02
C GLU A 58 -32.43 13.92 1.66
N VAL A 59 -31.55 13.32 0.85
CA VAL A 59 -31.29 13.83 -0.50
C VAL A 59 -32.61 13.72 -1.21
N PRO A 60 -33.21 14.83 -1.69
CA PRO A 60 -34.48 14.78 -2.38
C PRO A 60 -34.38 13.70 -3.44
N ALA A 61 -35.39 12.84 -3.51
CA ALA A 61 -35.47 11.71 -4.42
C ALA A 61 -34.92 12.16 -5.78
N VAL A 62 -33.81 11.56 -6.20
CA VAL A 62 -33.14 11.89 -7.47
C VAL A 62 -34.25 11.79 -8.53
N ALA A 63 -34.53 12.92 -9.19
CA ALA A 63 -35.48 12.97 -10.29
C ALA A 63 -35.15 11.80 -11.20
N THR A 64 -36.16 10.97 -11.47
CA THR A 64 -36.03 9.77 -12.31
C THR A 64 -35.38 10.21 -13.61
N VAL A 65 -34.13 9.78 -13.86
CA VAL A 65 -33.40 10.09 -15.09
C VAL A 65 -34.27 9.67 -16.26
N GLY A 66 -34.78 10.62 -17.04
CA GLY A 66 -35.87 10.39 -17.96
C GLY A 66 -35.50 9.54 -19.16
N ASN A 67 -34.19 9.36 -19.48
CA ASN A 67 -33.76 8.51 -20.59
C ASN A 67 -32.26 8.18 -20.50
N ALA A 68 -31.80 7.21 -21.30
CA ALA A 68 -30.42 6.76 -21.32
C ALA A 68 -29.41 7.86 -21.70
N ALA A 69 -29.80 8.81 -22.58
CA ALA A 69 -28.91 9.89 -23.00
C ALA A 69 -28.65 10.89 -21.85
N GLU A 70 -29.66 11.14 -21.01
CA GLU A 70 -29.51 11.99 -19.83
C GLU A 70 -28.60 11.33 -18.78
N ALA A 71 -28.76 10.02 -18.56
CA ALA A 71 -27.89 9.24 -17.68
C ALA A 71 -26.42 9.26 -18.15
N GLU A 72 -26.20 9.13 -19.46
CA GLU A 72 -24.86 9.20 -20.06
C GLU A 72 -24.25 10.59 -19.91
N ALA A 73 -25.04 11.65 -20.10
CA ALA A 73 -24.57 13.03 -19.93
C ALA A 73 -24.18 13.33 -18.47
N ILE A 74 -24.99 12.87 -17.49
CA ILE A 74 -24.69 13.00 -16.07
C ILE A 74 -23.42 12.25 -15.71
N LEU A 75 -23.26 11.01 -16.15
CA LEU A 75 -22.04 10.25 -15.93
C LEU A 75 -20.84 10.96 -16.59
N GLY A 76 -20.99 11.46 -17.80
CA GLY A 76 -19.95 12.22 -18.50
C GLY A 76 -19.45 13.40 -17.69
N ALA A 77 -20.35 14.18 -17.09
CA ALA A 77 -19.99 15.30 -16.21
C ALA A 77 -19.21 14.84 -14.97
N LYS A 78 -19.62 13.72 -14.33
CA LYS A 78 -18.90 13.13 -13.19
C LYS A 78 -17.49 12.68 -13.58
N LEU A 79 -17.31 12.07 -14.74
CA LEU A 79 -16.01 11.61 -15.25
C LEU A 79 -15.04 12.78 -15.52
N LEU A 80 -15.56 13.95 -15.93
CA LEU A 80 -14.75 15.16 -16.04
C LEU A 80 -14.19 15.60 -14.69
N VAL A 81 -14.97 15.48 -13.61
CA VAL A 81 -14.49 15.77 -12.26
C VAL A 81 -13.36 14.81 -11.86
N CYS A 82 -13.44 13.53 -12.17
CA CYS A 82 -12.35 12.56 -11.92
C CYS A 82 -11.05 12.99 -12.62
N ASN A 83 -11.15 13.47 -13.86
CA ASN A 83 -10.00 13.92 -14.64
C ASN A 83 -9.34 15.17 -14.07
N THR A 84 -9.99 15.97 -13.21
CA THR A 84 -9.35 17.15 -12.58
C THR A 84 -8.15 16.77 -11.72
N CYS A 85 -8.20 15.61 -11.07
CA CYS A 85 -7.11 15.07 -10.24
C CYS A 85 -6.27 14.04 -11.00
N HIS A 86 -6.92 13.12 -11.71
CA HIS A 86 -6.23 12.02 -12.39
C HIS A 86 -5.66 12.40 -13.77
N GLY A 87 -5.80 13.67 -14.16
CA GLY A 87 -5.29 14.22 -15.41
C GLY A 87 -6.29 14.13 -16.57
N THR A 88 -6.44 15.21 -17.32
CA THR A 88 -7.26 15.29 -18.53
C THR A 88 -6.64 14.53 -19.72
N ASP A 89 -5.36 14.23 -19.59
CA ASP A 89 -4.53 13.43 -20.49
C ASP A 89 -4.06 12.12 -19.83
N GLY A 90 -4.56 11.82 -18.62
CA GLY A 90 -4.19 10.67 -17.81
C GLY A 90 -2.92 10.86 -16.99
N VAL A 91 -2.28 12.04 -17.04
CA VAL A 91 -1.12 12.36 -16.21
C VAL A 91 -1.57 13.24 -15.03
N PRO A 92 -1.61 12.69 -13.80
CA PRO A 92 -1.98 13.46 -12.63
C PRO A 92 -1.02 14.63 -12.37
N LYS A 93 -1.56 15.76 -11.91
CA LYS A 93 -0.75 16.93 -11.52
C LYS A 93 -0.08 16.75 -10.16
N ASN A 94 -0.71 15.97 -9.27
CA ASN A 94 -0.15 15.61 -7.98
C ASN A 94 0.44 14.20 -8.06
N ALA A 95 1.70 14.06 -7.68
CA ALA A 95 2.43 12.80 -7.77
C ALA A 95 1.86 11.68 -6.87
N SER A 96 1.20 12.02 -5.75
CA SER A 96 0.49 11.04 -4.90
C SER A 96 -0.86 10.60 -5.48
N THR A 97 -1.36 11.26 -6.51
CA THR A 97 -2.56 10.81 -7.23
C THR A 97 -2.18 9.77 -8.28
N PRO A 98 -2.82 8.59 -8.31
CA PRO A 98 -2.43 7.55 -9.24
C PRO A 98 -2.89 7.83 -10.67
N ILE A 99 -2.13 7.32 -11.63
CA ILE A 99 -2.60 7.11 -13.00
C ILE A 99 -3.67 6.04 -12.96
N ILE A 100 -4.86 6.33 -13.51
CA ILE A 100 -5.97 5.38 -13.60
C ILE A 100 -6.33 5.02 -15.05
N TRP A 101 -5.85 5.79 -16.04
CA TRP A 101 -6.05 5.49 -17.44
C TRP A 101 -5.37 4.17 -17.82
N GLY A 102 -6.07 3.30 -18.51
CA GLY A 102 -5.53 2.02 -18.96
C GLY A 102 -5.31 0.97 -17.88
N LEU A 103 -5.77 1.22 -16.64
CA LEU A 103 -5.88 0.16 -15.65
C LEU A 103 -7.02 -0.80 -15.99
N GLN A 104 -6.91 -2.05 -15.54
CA GLN A 104 -7.92 -3.07 -15.79
C GLN A 104 -9.28 -2.66 -15.21
N GLU A 105 -10.34 -2.85 -15.99
CA GLU A 105 -11.72 -2.49 -15.63
C GLU A 105 -12.16 -3.13 -14.30
N ASN A 106 -11.91 -4.44 -14.15
CA ASN A 106 -12.26 -5.16 -12.93
C ASN A 106 -11.53 -4.63 -11.69
N TYR A 107 -10.27 -4.19 -11.84
CA TYR A 107 -9.54 -3.56 -10.76
C TYR A 107 -10.14 -2.19 -10.41
N LEU A 108 -10.42 -1.36 -11.40
CA LEU A 108 -11.03 -0.04 -11.19
C LEU A 108 -12.41 -0.17 -10.53
N LEU A 109 -13.24 -1.08 -11.02
CA LEU A 109 -14.56 -1.36 -10.46
C LEU A 109 -14.46 -1.81 -8.99
N LYS A 110 -13.56 -2.76 -8.70
CA LYS A 110 -13.29 -3.20 -7.33
C LYS A 110 -12.89 -2.02 -6.44
N GLN A 111 -11.98 -1.14 -6.90
CA GLN A 111 -11.54 -0.01 -6.09
C GLN A 111 -12.67 0.99 -5.81
N LEU A 112 -13.51 1.29 -6.79
CA LEU A 112 -14.66 2.18 -6.61
C LEU A 112 -15.64 1.60 -5.58
N HIS A 113 -15.97 0.31 -5.65
CA HIS A 113 -16.78 -0.37 -4.63
C HIS A 113 -16.15 -0.32 -3.23
N GLU A 114 -14.84 -0.52 -3.14
CA GLU A 114 -14.13 -0.53 -1.86
C GLU A 114 -14.04 0.85 -1.23
N PHE A 115 -13.92 1.91 -2.01
CA PHE A 115 -14.04 3.27 -1.51
C PHE A 115 -15.45 3.59 -1.03
N GLN A 116 -16.50 3.16 -1.76
CA GLN A 116 -17.90 3.35 -1.33
C GLN A 116 -18.21 2.62 -0.02
N SER A 117 -17.71 1.42 0.14
CA SER A 117 -17.96 0.58 1.33
C SER A 117 -17.04 0.89 2.51
N GLY A 118 -16.00 1.72 2.33
CA GLY A 118 -14.97 1.96 3.33
C GLY A 118 -13.96 0.80 3.49
N ALA A 119 -14.03 -0.25 2.66
CA ALA A 119 -13.05 -1.34 2.67
C ALA A 119 -11.65 -0.86 2.22
N ARG A 120 -11.61 0.23 1.46
CA ARG A 120 -10.42 1.02 1.19
C ARG A 120 -10.71 2.46 1.59
N ASP A 121 -9.93 2.98 2.54
CA ASP A 121 -10.11 4.32 3.06
C ASP A 121 -9.22 5.34 2.32
N ASN A 122 -9.84 6.45 1.93
CA ASN A 122 -9.20 7.67 1.45
C ASN A 122 -10.27 8.75 1.34
N ASP A 123 -10.18 9.81 2.14
CA ASP A 123 -11.20 10.84 2.28
C ASP A 123 -11.73 11.36 0.94
N VAL A 124 -10.82 11.69 0.01
CA VAL A 124 -11.19 12.24 -1.30
C VAL A 124 -11.87 11.17 -2.15
N MET A 125 -11.27 9.99 -2.26
CA MET A 125 -11.80 8.94 -3.14
C MET A 125 -13.08 8.32 -2.59
N THR A 126 -13.24 8.22 -1.28
CA THR A 126 -14.48 7.78 -0.64
C THR A 126 -15.62 8.74 -0.99
N TRP A 127 -15.38 10.05 -0.85
CA TRP A 127 -16.36 11.06 -1.25
C TRP A 127 -16.67 11.01 -2.75
N MET A 128 -15.66 10.91 -3.61
CA MET A 128 -15.82 10.82 -5.06
C MET A 128 -16.57 9.57 -5.50
N ALA A 129 -16.28 8.43 -4.90
CA ALA A 129 -16.92 7.16 -5.23
C ALA A 129 -18.39 7.15 -4.78
N THR A 130 -18.72 7.73 -3.62
CA THR A 130 -20.11 7.84 -3.15
C THR A 130 -20.99 8.76 -3.99
N ALA A 131 -20.40 9.66 -4.79
CA ALA A 131 -21.13 10.45 -5.76
C ALA A 131 -21.61 9.64 -6.99
N LEU A 132 -21.13 8.40 -7.18
CA LEU A 132 -21.56 7.48 -8.22
C LEU A 132 -22.67 6.56 -7.68
N THR A 133 -23.70 6.33 -8.47
CA THR A 133 -24.67 5.27 -8.20
C THR A 133 -24.09 3.89 -8.51
N GLN A 134 -24.68 2.82 -8.00
CA GLN A 134 -24.23 1.45 -8.30
C GLN A 134 -24.23 1.16 -9.81
N ALA A 135 -25.20 1.72 -10.55
CA ALA A 135 -25.28 1.56 -11.99
C ALA A 135 -24.18 2.31 -12.77
N GLU A 136 -23.58 3.35 -12.17
CA GLU A 136 -22.54 4.16 -12.80
C GLU A 136 -21.11 3.62 -12.56
N LEU A 137 -20.89 2.76 -11.55
CA LEU A 137 -19.56 2.26 -11.20
C LEU A 137 -18.92 1.48 -12.35
N GLY A 138 -19.66 0.54 -12.96
CA GLY A 138 -19.16 -0.24 -14.10
C GLY A 138 -18.81 0.63 -15.31
N PRO A 139 -19.74 1.47 -15.80
CA PRO A 139 -19.45 2.43 -16.88
C PRO A 139 -18.29 3.37 -16.60
N ALA A 140 -18.12 3.86 -15.35
CA ALA A 140 -17.00 4.69 -14.97
C ALA A 140 -15.66 3.90 -15.03
N ALA A 141 -15.62 2.68 -14.51
CA ALA A 141 -14.46 1.82 -14.60
C ALA A 141 -14.10 1.50 -16.05
N ALA A 142 -15.09 1.15 -16.88
CA ALA A 142 -14.91 0.87 -18.30
C ALA A 142 -14.38 2.08 -19.07
N TYR A 143 -14.85 3.29 -18.74
CA TYR A 143 -14.37 4.51 -19.37
C TYR A 143 -12.86 4.69 -19.20
N PHE A 144 -12.34 4.57 -17.97
CA PHE A 144 -10.91 4.73 -17.70
C PHE A 144 -10.08 3.55 -18.21
N ALA A 145 -10.62 2.33 -18.16
CA ALA A 145 -9.94 1.14 -18.65
C ALA A 145 -9.70 1.18 -20.19
N LYS A 146 -10.61 1.79 -20.94
CA LYS A 146 -10.50 1.96 -22.40
C LYS A 146 -9.49 3.04 -22.81
N LYS A 147 -9.05 3.89 -21.88
CA LYS A 147 -8.01 4.88 -22.17
C LYS A 147 -6.66 4.21 -22.32
N GLY A 148 -5.80 4.78 -23.16
CA GLY A 148 -4.41 4.36 -23.25
C GLY A 148 -3.64 4.74 -21.98
N TRP A 149 -2.68 3.93 -21.56
CA TRP A 149 -1.73 4.33 -20.53
C TRP A 149 -0.97 5.58 -21.00
N PRO A 150 -0.91 6.65 -20.23
CA PRO A 150 -0.29 7.89 -20.68
C PRO A 150 1.20 7.72 -20.92
N ALA A 151 1.70 8.30 -22.02
CA ALA A 151 3.13 8.38 -22.23
C ALA A 151 3.75 9.30 -21.18
N ARG A 152 4.59 8.75 -20.34
CA ARG A 152 5.41 9.55 -19.42
C ARG A 152 6.83 9.64 -19.95
N THR A 153 7.47 10.79 -19.75
CA THR A 153 8.90 10.90 -19.95
C THR A 153 9.55 9.87 -19.04
N LYS A 154 10.16 8.84 -19.61
CA LYS A 154 10.95 7.88 -18.87
C LYS A 154 12.06 8.67 -18.20
N ASN A 155 11.96 8.89 -16.90
CA ASN A 155 13.08 9.38 -16.14
C ASN A 155 14.15 8.30 -16.23
N ALA A 156 15.15 8.55 -17.04
CA ALA A 156 16.22 7.63 -17.38
C ALA A 156 17.07 7.31 -16.14
N ALA A 157 16.59 6.42 -15.34
CA ALA A 157 17.45 5.60 -14.51
C ALA A 157 16.91 4.19 -14.66
N SER A 158 17.44 3.46 -15.62
CA SER A 158 17.41 2.00 -15.62
C SER A 158 18.19 1.56 -14.37
N ALA A 159 17.62 1.81 -13.21
CA ALA A 159 18.10 1.19 -11.99
C ALA A 159 18.04 -0.32 -12.22
N SER A 160 19.10 -1.02 -11.86
CA SER A 160 19.07 -2.48 -11.89
C SER A 160 17.89 -2.96 -11.06
N PRO A 161 17.20 -4.03 -11.48
CA PRO A 161 16.09 -4.58 -10.71
C PRO A 161 16.53 -4.86 -9.26
N PRO A 162 15.83 -4.33 -8.26
CA PRO A 162 16.18 -4.63 -6.87
C PRO A 162 15.98 -6.10 -6.55
N SER A 163 16.72 -6.60 -5.56
CA SER A 163 16.57 -7.97 -5.08
C SER A 163 15.12 -8.24 -4.68
N GLY A 164 14.61 -9.43 -4.98
CA GLY A 164 13.25 -9.84 -4.61
C GLY A 164 12.14 -9.27 -5.48
N ILE A 165 12.38 -8.31 -6.37
CA ILE A 165 11.35 -7.65 -7.18
C ILE A 165 10.58 -8.65 -8.08
N ALA A 166 11.21 -9.76 -8.48
CA ALA A 166 10.61 -10.75 -9.36
C ALA A 166 9.33 -11.38 -8.76
N VAL A 167 9.24 -11.50 -7.43
CA VAL A 167 8.05 -12.06 -6.76
C VAL A 167 6.79 -11.25 -7.05
N CYS A 168 6.92 -9.95 -7.24
CA CYS A 168 5.79 -9.07 -7.54
C CYS A 168 5.17 -9.39 -8.91
N GLN A 169 5.97 -9.88 -9.85
CA GLN A 169 5.52 -10.20 -11.21
C GLN A 169 4.61 -11.43 -11.27
N ILE A 170 4.57 -12.25 -10.21
CA ILE A 170 3.64 -13.39 -10.11
C ILE A 170 2.19 -12.90 -10.24
N CYS A 171 1.86 -11.78 -9.58
CA CYS A 171 0.53 -11.20 -9.61
C CYS A 171 0.43 -9.99 -10.56
N HIS A 172 1.46 -9.14 -10.62
CA HIS A 172 1.45 -7.93 -11.43
C HIS A 172 1.92 -8.14 -12.87
N GLN A 173 2.14 -9.40 -13.27
CA GLN A 173 2.59 -9.86 -14.59
C GLN A 173 4.02 -9.39 -14.94
N GLN A 174 4.58 -10.03 -15.94
CA GLN A 174 5.92 -9.68 -16.44
C GLN A 174 5.99 -8.19 -16.83
N ASN A 175 7.08 -7.56 -16.51
CA ASN A 175 7.29 -6.12 -16.70
C ASN A 175 6.23 -5.23 -16.01
N PHE A 176 5.50 -5.76 -15.03
CA PHE A 176 4.50 -5.01 -14.24
C PHE A 176 3.37 -4.40 -15.08
N VAL A 177 3.06 -4.99 -16.24
CA VAL A 177 2.00 -4.49 -17.12
C VAL A 177 0.60 -4.72 -16.58
N GLY A 178 0.46 -5.54 -15.54
CA GLY A 178 -0.80 -5.86 -14.93
C GLY A 178 -1.62 -6.89 -15.70
N GLY A 179 -2.67 -7.35 -15.06
CA GLY A 179 -3.60 -8.37 -15.54
C GLY A 179 -4.42 -8.90 -14.36
N LEU A 180 -4.85 -10.15 -14.41
CA LEU A 180 -5.38 -10.84 -13.24
C LEU A 180 -4.23 -11.60 -12.57
N PRO A 181 -4.07 -11.52 -11.23
CA PRO A 181 -4.94 -10.84 -10.26
C PRO A 181 -4.52 -9.41 -9.89
N GLY A 182 -3.41 -8.87 -10.41
CA GLY A 182 -2.85 -7.59 -9.96
C GLY A 182 -2.90 -6.48 -11.02
N PRO A 183 -3.07 -5.21 -10.62
CA PRO A 183 -3.09 -4.10 -11.56
C PRO A 183 -1.71 -3.83 -12.18
N ARG A 184 -1.71 -3.06 -13.29
CA ARG A 184 -0.49 -2.47 -13.84
C ARG A 184 0.18 -1.58 -12.80
N LEU A 185 1.49 -1.73 -12.66
CA LEU A 185 2.35 -0.89 -11.83
C LEU A 185 3.40 -0.14 -12.66
N ALA A 186 3.84 -0.72 -13.79
CA ALA A 186 4.88 -0.14 -14.65
C ALA A 186 4.54 1.30 -15.05
N GLY A 187 5.43 2.23 -14.74
CA GLY A 187 5.27 3.64 -15.04
C GLY A 187 4.26 4.38 -14.16
N GLN A 188 3.78 3.78 -13.08
CA GLN A 188 2.97 4.48 -12.07
C GLN A 188 3.84 5.48 -11.31
N SER A 189 3.23 6.51 -10.70
CA SER A 189 3.95 7.49 -9.91
C SER A 189 4.71 6.85 -8.75
N TYR A 190 5.95 7.27 -8.55
CA TYR A 190 6.77 6.79 -7.42
C TYR A 190 6.11 7.11 -6.08
N GLU A 191 5.63 8.34 -5.90
CA GLU A 191 5.01 8.81 -4.66
C GLU A 191 3.78 7.97 -4.32
N TYR A 192 2.92 7.73 -5.31
CA TYR A 192 1.76 6.86 -5.11
C TYR A 192 2.17 5.41 -4.80
N LEU A 193 3.18 4.87 -5.49
CA LEU A 193 3.64 3.51 -5.26
C LEU A 193 4.17 3.34 -3.83
N ILE A 194 5.04 4.23 -3.37
CA ILE A 194 5.62 4.13 -2.03
C ILE A 194 4.57 4.33 -0.93
N GLU A 195 3.63 5.27 -1.12
CA GLU A 195 2.51 5.48 -0.20
C GLU A 195 1.61 4.24 -0.13
N ALA A 196 1.25 3.66 -1.29
CA ALA A 196 0.40 2.47 -1.34
C ALA A 196 1.07 1.24 -0.71
N MET A 197 2.37 1.01 -0.98
CA MET A 197 3.14 -0.08 -0.39
C MET A 197 3.27 0.09 1.13
N SER A 198 3.54 1.31 1.60
CA SER A 198 3.63 1.61 3.02
C SER A 198 2.28 1.46 3.72
N ALA A 199 1.20 1.91 3.10
CA ALA A 199 -0.15 1.75 3.65
C ALA A 199 -0.55 0.28 3.83
N PHE A 200 -0.17 -0.62 2.92
CA PHE A 200 -0.35 -2.06 3.10
C PHE A 200 0.50 -2.59 4.26
N ALA A 201 1.79 -2.22 4.33
CA ALA A 201 2.70 -2.68 5.38
C ALA A 201 2.30 -2.21 6.79
N GLU A 202 1.67 -1.05 6.89
CA GLU A 202 1.23 -0.44 8.13
C GLU A 202 -0.21 -0.81 8.52
N GLY A 203 -0.87 -1.67 7.74
CA GLY A 203 -2.26 -2.05 7.97
C GLY A 203 -3.29 -0.92 7.76
N LYS A 204 -2.88 0.21 7.18
CA LYS A 204 -3.77 1.32 6.81
C LYS A 204 -4.60 1.01 5.57
N ARG A 205 -4.08 0.18 4.69
CA ARG A 205 -4.75 -0.37 3.52
C ARG A 205 -4.83 -1.88 3.64
N THR A 206 -6.03 -2.42 3.79
CA THR A 206 -6.26 -3.85 4.09
C THR A 206 -7.13 -4.55 3.05
N ASN A 207 -7.49 -3.88 1.98
CA ASN A 207 -8.40 -4.36 0.94
C ASN A 207 -7.82 -5.50 0.06
N ASN A 208 -6.60 -5.97 0.38
CA ASN A 208 -5.98 -7.17 -0.20
C ASN A 208 -5.02 -7.79 0.83
N ALA A 209 -5.39 -8.95 1.37
CA ALA A 209 -4.64 -9.62 2.43
C ALA A 209 -3.25 -10.12 1.98
N ASP A 210 -3.09 -10.50 0.72
CA ASP A 210 -1.79 -10.94 0.20
C ASP A 210 -0.83 -9.76 0.10
N MET A 211 -1.33 -8.60 -0.34
CA MET A 211 -0.51 -7.38 -0.38
C MET A 211 -0.08 -6.93 1.02
N VAL A 212 -0.94 -7.07 2.03
CA VAL A 212 -0.58 -6.78 3.44
C VAL A 212 0.60 -7.66 3.85
N LYS A 213 0.46 -8.98 3.73
CA LYS A 213 1.50 -9.95 4.12
C LYS A 213 2.83 -9.73 3.39
N ILE A 214 2.76 -9.45 2.07
CA ILE A 214 3.95 -9.20 1.26
C ILE A 214 4.63 -7.92 1.72
N MET A 215 3.90 -6.84 1.92
CA MET A 215 4.47 -5.54 2.27
C MET A 215 5.00 -5.49 3.71
N GLU A 216 4.39 -6.22 4.64
CA GLU A 216 4.92 -6.40 6.01
C GLU A 216 6.30 -7.09 6.01
N ALA A 217 6.53 -8.01 5.08
CA ALA A 217 7.79 -8.75 4.97
C ALA A 217 8.93 -7.96 4.28
N ILE A 218 8.63 -6.83 3.64
CA ILE A 218 9.58 -6.01 2.88
C ILE A 218 9.94 -4.76 3.69
N SER A 219 11.22 -4.51 3.91
CA SER A 219 11.70 -3.33 4.64
C SER A 219 11.34 -2.02 3.94
N PRO A 220 11.28 -0.88 4.67
CA PRO A 220 11.05 0.43 4.05
C PRO A 220 12.05 0.78 2.93
N ALA A 221 13.32 0.42 3.10
CA ALA A 221 14.36 0.69 2.10
C ALA A 221 14.16 -0.15 0.83
N GLU A 222 13.75 -1.41 0.98
CA GLU A 222 13.43 -2.27 -0.17
C GLU A 222 12.18 -1.79 -0.90
N ARG A 223 11.12 -1.37 -0.16
CA ARG A 223 9.92 -0.77 -0.77
C ARG A 223 10.27 0.49 -1.57
N ASP A 224 11.14 1.35 -1.03
CA ASP A 224 11.62 2.55 -1.76
C ASP A 224 12.33 2.18 -3.06
N ALA A 225 13.28 1.23 -3.01
CA ALA A 225 14.01 0.78 -4.18
C ALA A 225 13.09 0.16 -5.24
N MET A 226 12.11 -0.67 -4.82
CA MET A 226 11.13 -1.28 -5.71
C MET A 226 10.19 -0.24 -6.35
N ALA A 227 9.72 0.73 -5.57
CA ALA A 227 8.86 1.79 -6.07
C ALA A 227 9.57 2.64 -7.12
N ARG A 228 10.84 3.02 -6.89
CA ARG A 228 11.67 3.75 -7.87
C ARG A 228 11.87 2.96 -9.15
N TYR A 229 12.20 1.69 -9.03
CA TYR A 229 12.39 0.81 -10.19
C TYR A 229 11.13 0.71 -11.04
N ILE A 230 10.00 0.41 -10.39
CA ILE A 230 8.70 0.23 -11.08
C ILE A 230 8.21 1.53 -11.72
N ALA A 231 8.41 2.67 -11.07
CA ALA A 231 8.05 3.98 -11.61
C ALA A 231 8.87 4.37 -12.85
N GLY A 232 10.07 3.83 -13.00
CA GLY A 232 10.96 4.06 -14.15
C GLY A 232 10.70 3.19 -15.38
N LEU A 233 9.80 2.20 -15.29
CA LEU A 233 9.51 1.24 -16.38
C LEU A 233 8.65 1.80 -17.53
#